data_d034616fd5acf5f4939b142fef247aa8
#
_entry.id   d034616fd5acf5f4939b142fef247aa8
#
_cell.length_a   1.000
_cell.length_b   1.000
_cell.length_c   1.000
_cell.angle_alpha   90.00
_cell.angle_beta   90.00
_cell.angle_gamma   90.00
#
_symmetry.space_group_name_H-M   'P 1'
#
loop_
_entity.id
_entity.type
_entity.pdbx_description
1 polymer ?
#
loop_
_entity_poly.entity_id
_entity_poly.type
_entity_poly.pdbx_seq_one_letter_code
_entity_poly.pdbx_strand_id
1 'polypeptide(L)'
;MSMLKRELGIILLVGCLIFASVPTVLCATSSSTVYVAGDGTGKYNCDGSADQVQINQALKLVASNPTKYKTVHLKGPFTYVINDSLIIGSNTTLEGDSNVVLKLANNAGWATMKPLIQQMNSSGNNNIVVRGFEVNGNYAGNSAISLGRGYYNIMYFTYCNNITVYNMYMHDGLGDGLRANSCKSIKFYNNTIYKLGHDGLFAIRSQNVTAWSNKITCRTNSALRIWNSNNVVLRDNVIDSFYHWSAGGPGIQIEKGGTGTGTMNNINIYNNTIHNTYGPGIWLVNYDTTSATGDLGKNVHIYHNVFYSTGTNPSITWVGGIVANGFHDTLVENNVFDGIYHAAITDMDPFSYTTSSKSTYSTTVRNNIIVNTQKRKLSSSGTGYGIINYLTSNHKFVIQYNCLYNNSAGNYKNCSSTTDIYVNPLFANQAGYDYHLQSIYGRWNGKTWVKDKVSSPCIDAGYPSSAYSNEPKPNGNRINIGRYGNTIYASKSKS
;
A
#
# COMPACT_ATOMS: atom_id res chain seq x y z
N MET A 1 -65.69 60.98 0.35
CA MET A 1 -66.89 60.24 0.79
C MET A 1 -66.36 59.12 1.67
N SER A 2 -66.47 59.36 2.89
CA SER A 2 -67.18 58.85 4.05
C SER A 2 -66.69 57.46 4.48
N MET A 3 -65.94 57.44 5.55
CA MET A 3 -66.34 57.07 6.93
C MET A 3 -66.94 55.66 7.06
N LEU A 4 -66.25 54.81 7.86
CA LEU A 4 -66.84 54.39 9.14
C LEU A 4 -65.80 53.67 10.04
N LYS A 5 -65.63 54.26 11.20
CA LYS A 5 -64.95 53.66 12.36
C LYS A 5 -65.83 52.52 12.92
N ARG A 6 -65.20 51.46 13.42
CA ARG A 6 -65.74 50.69 14.56
C ARG A 6 -64.59 50.23 15.46
N GLU A 7 -64.62 50.77 16.64
CA GLU A 7 -63.91 50.33 17.82
C GLU A 7 -64.53 49.01 18.32
N LEU A 8 -63.68 48.10 18.78
CA LEU A 8 -64.14 47.06 19.73
C LEU A 8 -63.06 46.77 20.76
N GLY A 9 -63.50 46.72 21.96
CA GLY A 9 -62.82 46.86 23.24
C GLY A 9 -61.80 45.70 23.51
N ILE A 10 -60.85 46.15 24.34
CA ILE A 10 -59.81 45.30 24.97
C ILE A 10 -60.48 44.66 26.22
N ILE A 11 -60.51 43.31 26.24
CA ILE A 11 -60.67 42.57 27.49
C ILE A 11 -59.35 42.01 27.91
N LEU A 12 -58.78 42.56 28.99
CA LEU A 12 -57.58 42.07 29.63
C LEU A 12 -57.93 40.82 30.43
N LEU A 13 -57.52 39.62 29.94
CA LEU A 13 -57.51 38.43 30.79
C LEU A 13 -56.06 38.23 31.28
N VAL A 14 -55.87 38.50 32.58
CA VAL A 14 -54.62 38.15 33.26
C VAL A 14 -54.65 36.66 33.58
N GLY A 15 -54.00 35.88 32.71
CA GLY A 15 -53.74 34.45 32.94
C GLY A 15 -52.42 34.29 33.66
N CYS A 16 -52.35 33.89 34.88
CA CYS A 16 -51.17 33.44 35.57
C CYS A 16 -50.64 32.16 34.87
N LEU A 17 -49.60 32.29 34.02
CA LEU A 17 -48.81 31.17 33.56
C LEU A 17 -47.84 30.72 34.64
N ILE A 18 -48.17 29.65 35.33
CA ILE A 18 -47.25 28.92 36.19
C ILE A 18 -46.29 28.18 35.25
N PHE A 19 -45.06 28.71 35.06
CA PHE A 19 -43.99 27.96 34.44
C PHE A 19 -43.50 26.84 35.41
N ALA A 20 -43.99 25.62 35.22
CA ALA A 20 -43.36 24.48 35.81
C ALA A 20 -42.00 24.29 35.09
N SER A 21 -40.91 24.63 35.78
CA SER A 21 -39.55 24.30 35.33
C SER A 21 -39.42 22.77 35.35
N VAL A 22 -39.54 22.15 34.15
CA VAL A 22 -39.13 20.77 33.98
C VAL A 22 -37.60 20.76 34.11
N PRO A 23 -37.02 20.04 35.06
CA PRO A 23 -35.57 19.91 35.11
C PRO A 23 -35.15 19.18 33.85
N THR A 24 -34.47 19.89 32.97
CA THR A 24 -33.72 19.23 31.89
C THR A 24 -32.61 18.41 32.54
N VAL A 25 -32.88 17.12 32.69
CA VAL A 25 -31.82 16.17 32.98
C VAL A 25 -30.90 16.20 31.79
N LEU A 26 -29.83 16.99 31.85
CA LEU A 26 -28.69 16.84 30.98
C LEU A 26 -28.18 15.40 31.22
N CYS A 27 -28.62 14.48 30.38
CA CYS A 27 -27.97 13.20 30.29
C CYS A 27 -26.52 13.49 29.80
N ALA A 28 -25.60 13.59 30.73
CA ALA A 28 -24.18 13.65 30.42
C ALA A 28 -23.89 12.39 29.62
N THR A 29 -23.72 12.54 28.32
CA THR A 29 -23.25 11.47 27.46
C THR A 29 -21.90 11.02 28.01
N SER A 30 -21.87 9.90 28.72
CA SER A 30 -20.63 9.36 29.26
C SER A 30 -19.66 9.18 28.12
N SER A 31 -18.50 9.87 28.18
CA SER A 31 -17.48 9.75 27.16
C SER A 31 -17.14 8.27 26.92
N SER A 32 -17.27 7.81 25.67
CA SER A 32 -16.89 6.46 25.29
C SER A 32 -15.35 6.28 25.25
N THR A 33 -14.60 7.32 25.62
CA THR A 33 -13.14 7.38 25.56
C THR A 33 -12.55 7.32 26.97
N VAL A 34 -11.52 6.50 27.11
CA VAL A 34 -10.66 6.40 28.29
C VAL A 34 -9.34 7.12 27.97
N TYR A 35 -9.05 8.18 28.70
CA TYR A 35 -7.84 8.97 28.50
C TYR A 35 -6.68 8.43 29.34
N VAL A 36 -5.51 8.30 28.69
CA VAL A 36 -4.21 8.05 29.31
C VAL A 36 -3.34 9.28 29.10
N ALA A 37 -2.68 9.79 30.15
CA ALA A 37 -1.94 11.04 30.08
C ALA A 37 -0.62 10.96 30.86
N GLY A 38 0.35 11.82 30.49
CA GLY A 38 1.59 12.02 31.23
C GLY A 38 1.57 13.24 32.15
N ASP A 39 0.51 14.03 32.10
CA ASP A 39 0.34 15.30 32.82
C ASP A 39 -0.60 15.21 34.03
N GLY A 40 -1.00 14.03 34.44
CA GLY A 40 -1.92 13.82 35.57
C GLY A 40 -3.40 14.00 35.22
N THR A 41 -3.78 14.37 34.01
CA THR A 41 -5.15 14.67 33.59
C THR A 41 -5.90 13.45 33.00
N GLY A 42 -5.26 12.31 32.91
CA GLY A 42 -5.86 11.07 32.41
C GLY A 42 -6.63 10.31 33.51
N LYS A 43 -7.46 9.37 33.09
CA LYS A 43 -7.96 8.32 33.99
C LYS A 43 -6.84 7.40 34.46
N TYR A 44 -5.86 7.17 33.59
CA TYR A 44 -4.61 6.49 33.86
C TYR A 44 -3.48 7.46 33.54
N ASN A 45 -2.50 7.55 34.43
CA ASN A 45 -1.40 8.50 34.27
C ASN A 45 -0.06 7.79 34.25
N CYS A 46 0.78 8.18 33.30
CA CYS A 46 2.10 7.65 32.96
C CYS A 46 3.18 8.62 33.41
N ASP A 47 4.39 8.12 33.64
CA ASP A 47 5.53 8.93 34.07
C ASP A 47 6.75 8.86 33.11
N GLY A 48 6.59 8.18 31.96
CA GLY A 48 7.66 7.98 30.98
C GLY A 48 8.51 6.74 31.24
N SER A 49 8.03 5.82 32.09
CA SER A 49 8.75 4.58 32.42
C SER A 49 7.76 3.43 32.60
N ALA A 50 7.95 2.35 31.83
CA ALA A 50 7.05 1.18 31.82
C ALA A 50 5.58 1.55 31.66
N ASP A 51 5.30 2.56 30.86
CA ASP A 51 3.94 3.15 30.64
C ASP A 51 2.95 2.15 30.05
N GLN A 52 3.41 1.02 29.51
CA GLN A 52 2.51 -0.07 29.09
C GLN A 52 1.63 -0.57 30.24
N VAL A 53 2.01 -0.40 31.49
CA VAL A 53 1.19 -0.83 32.65
C VAL A 53 -0.13 -0.07 32.66
N GLN A 54 -0.07 1.25 32.62
CA GLN A 54 -1.24 2.14 32.65
C GLN A 54 -2.04 2.05 31.34
N ILE A 55 -1.35 2.00 30.19
CA ILE A 55 -2.00 1.85 28.90
C ILE A 55 -2.75 0.51 28.83
N ASN A 56 -2.15 -0.60 29.28
CA ASN A 56 -2.80 -1.91 29.28
C ASN A 56 -3.99 -1.98 30.25
N GLN A 57 -3.96 -1.26 31.39
CA GLN A 57 -5.13 -1.11 32.25
C GLN A 57 -6.28 -0.42 31.53
N ALA A 58 -6.00 0.65 30.77
CA ALA A 58 -6.99 1.34 29.95
C ALA A 58 -7.53 0.44 28.82
N LEU A 59 -6.66 -0.26 28.08
CA LEU A 59 -7.04 -1.20 27.02
C LEU A 59 -7.92 -2.34 27.56
N LYS A 60 -7.56 -2.91 28.71
CA LYS A 60 -8.36 -3.94 29.38
C LYS A 60 -9.72 -3.43 29.81
N LEU A 61 -9.79 -2.22 30.36
CA LEU A 61 -11.05 -1.58 30.75
C LEU A 61 -11.99 -1.42 29.55
N VAL A 62 -11.48 -0.91 28.42
CA VAL A 62 -12.28 -0.73 27.20
C VAL A 62 -12.75 -2.07 26.65
N ALA A 63 -11.86 -3.04 26.51
CA ALA A 63 -12.18 -4.36 25.99
C ALA A 63 -13.20 -5.14 26.84
N SER A 64 -13.17 -4.94 28.16
CA SER A 64 -14.10 -5.59 29.10
C SER A 64 -15.47 -4.88 29.21
N ASN A 65 -15.59 -3.66 28.70
CA ASN A 65 -16.81 -2.86 28.75
C ASN A 65 -17.19 -2.26 27.39
N PRO A 66 -17.38 -3.09 26.35
CA PRO A 66 -17.54 -2.61 24.98
C PRO A 66 -18.85 -1.88 24.71
N THR A 67 -19.82 -1.93 25.59
CA THR A 67 -21.05 -1.14 25.51
C THR A 67 -20.83 0.30 26.00
N LYS A 68 -19.91 0.50 26.93
CA LYS A 68 -19.62 1.80 27.55
C LYS A 68 -18.43 2.50 26.88
N TYR A 69 -17.34 1.79 26.66
CA TYR A 69 -16.10 2.35 26.13
C TYR A 69 -15.75 1.77 24.76
N LYS A 70 -15.14 2.60 23.92
CA LYS A 70 -14.67 2.22 22.57
C LYS A 70 -13.20 2.57 22.33
N THR A 71 -12.69 3.57 23.03
CA THR A 71 -11.42 4.20 22.70
C THR A 71 -10.54 4.35 23.93
N VAL A 72 -9.26 4.00 23.77
CA VAL A 72 -8.16 4.46 24.62
C VAL A 72 -7.46 5.58 23.87
N HIS A 73 -7.41 6.77 24.44
CA HIS A 73 -6.79 7.96 23.85
C HIS A 73 -5.57 8.35 24.65
N LEU A 74 -4.42 8.34 24.00
CA LEU A 74 -3.14 8.80 24.53
C LEU A 74 -3.06 10.33 24.34
N LYS A 75 -2.96 11.06 25.42
CA LYS A 75 -2.86 12.53 25.40
C LYS A 75 -1.42 12.97 25.14
N GLY A 76 -1.26 13.96 24.29
CA GLY A 76 0.00 14.62 24.00
C GLY A 76 0.06 16.08 24.46
N PRO A 77 1.24 16.70 24.45
CA PRO A 77 2.53 16.09 24.04
C PRO A 77 3.13 15.20 25.14
N PHE A 78 3.43 13.93 24.83
CA PHE A 78 4.08 13.04 25.77
C PHE A 78 4.78 11.87 25.05
N THR A 79 5.93 11.42 25.58
CA THR A 79 6.60 10.20 25.12
C THR A 79 6.30 9.08 26.10
N TYR A 80 5.45 8.16 25.70
CA TYR A 80 5.15 6.93 26.43
C TYR A 80 6.24 5.89 26.19
N VAL A 81 7.01 5.56 27.23
CA VAL A 81 8.13 4.60 27.13
C VAL A 81 7.66 3.24 27.61
N ILE A 82 7.73 2.24 26.74
CA ILE A 82 7.31 0.87 27.01
C ILE A 82 8.51 -0.10 27.07
N ASN A 83 8.46 -1.05 27.99
CA ASN A 83 9.37 -2.19 28.07
C ASN A 83 8.63 -3.55 28.05
N ASP A 84 7.33 -3.53 27.75
CA ASP A 84 6.49 -4.67 27.44
C ASP A 84 5.40 -4.29 26.44
N SER A 85 4.74 -5.29 25.87
CA SER A 85 3.74 -5.09 24.80
C SER A 85 2.47 -4.40 25.29
N LEU A 86 1.88 -3.59 24.44
CA LEU A 86 0.48 -3.16 24.55
C LEU A 86 -0.44 -4.28 24.05
N ILE A 87 -1.48 -4.56 24.83
CA ILE A 87 -2.39 -5.70 24.61
C ILE A 87 -3.79 -5.18 24.29
N ILE A 88 -4.17 -5.22 23.00
CA ILE A 88 -5.44 -4.67 22.53
C ILE A 88 -6.52 -5.75 22.37
N GLY A 89 -7.69 -5.50 22.91
CA GLY A 89 -8.86 -6.40 22.83
C GLY A 89 -9.79 -6.09 21.66
N SER A 90 -10.88 -6.87 21.58
CA SER A 90 -11.91 -6.64 20.55
C SER A 90 -12.66 -5.31 20.76
N ASN A 91 -13.18 -4.75 19.67
CA ASN A 91 -13.97 -3.53 19.64
C ASN A 91 -13.26 -2.33 20.27
N THR A 92 -11.94 -2.28 20.15
CA THR A 92 -11.09 -1.28 20.80
C THR A 92 -10.34 -0.45 19.76
N THR A 93 -10.42 0.87 19.94
CA THR A 93 -9.58 1.85 19.25
C THR A 93 -8.47 2.30 20.19
N LEU A 94 -7.22 2.18 19.77
CA LEU A 94 -6.06 2.84 20.37
C LEU A 94 -5.70 4.03 19.49
N GLU A 95 -5.81 5.23 20.01
CA GLU A 95 -5.45 6.45 19.30
C GLU A 95 -4.64 7.40 20.17
N GLY A 96 -4.01 8.38 19.56
CA GLY A 96 -3.28 9.43 20.27
C GLY A 96 -3.35 10.77 19.55
N ASP A 97 -3.02 11.83 20.28
CA ASP A 97 -2.76 13.13 19.68
C ASP A 97 -1.55 13.05 18.75
N SER A 98 -1.50 13.90 17.74
CA SER A 98 -0.45 13.86 16.69
C SER A 98 0.98 14.08 17.21
N ASN A 99 1.14 14.58 18.42
CA ASN A 99 2.41 14.80 19.11
C ASN A 99 2.69 13.78 20.23
N VAL A 100 1.98 12.66 20.22
CA VAL A 100 2.26 11.48 21.05
C VAL A 100 3.32 10.62 20.41
N VAL A 101 4.30 10.18 21.21
CA VAL A 101 5.29 9.19 20.83
C VAL A 101 5.17 7.97 21.74
N LEU A 102 4.96 6.80 21.14
CA LEU A 102 5.13 5.51 21.81
C LEU A 102 6.54 5.00 21.50
N LYS A 103 7.41 4.87 22.48
CA LYS A 103 8.81 4.52 22.29
C LYS A 103 9.20 3.25 23.04
N LEU A 104 9.90 2.35 22.37
CA LEU A 104 10.55 1.22 23.03
C LEU A 104 11.69 1.73 23.92
N ALA A 105 11.79 1.24 25.16
CA ALA A 105 12.85 1.57 26.08
C ALA A 105 14.24 1.21 25.51
N ASN A 106 15.29 1.86 26.00
CA ASN A 106 16.65 1.47 25.67
C ASN A 106 16.99 0.13 26.32
N ASN A 107 17.79 -0.68 25.65
CA ASN A 107 18.24 -1.99 26.14
C ASN A 107 17.10 -2.85 26.67
N ALA A 108 15.98 -2.85 25.96
CA ALA A 108 14.72 -3.46 26.41
C ALA A 108 14.80 -4.99 26.55
N GLY A 109 15.88 -5.63 26.09
CA GLY A 109 16.04 -7.09 26.13
C GLY A 109 14.92 -7.82 25.37
N TRP A 110 14.42 -7.24 24.31
CA TRP A 110 13.16 -7.64 23.68
C TRP A 110 13.29 -8.99 22.97
N ALA A 111 12.33 -9.87 23.21
CA ALA A 111 12.32 -11.20 22.62
C ALA A 111 12.00 -11.16 21.11
N THR A 112 12.65 -12.06 20.37
CA THR A 112 12.36 -12.31 18.95
C THR A 112 10.86 -12.55 18.73
N MET A 113 10.30 -11.96 17.67
CA MET A 113 8.89 -12.02 17.27
C MET A 113 7.89 -11.36 18.25
N LYS A 114 8.31 -10.86 19.38
CA LYS A 114 7.44 -10.13 20.30
C LYS A 114 7.10 -8.75 19.72
N PRO A 115 5.82 -8.39 19.49
CA PRO A 115 5.46 -7.08 18.95
C PRO A 115 5.33 -6.03 20.05
N LEU A 116 5.39 -4.75 19.66
CA LEU A 116 5.10 -3.65 20.58
C LEU A 116 3.60 -3.57 20.88
N ILE A 117 2.76 -3.90 19.87
CA ILE A 117 1.30 -3.93 20.01
C ILE A 117 0.79 -5.27 19.47
N GLN A 118 0.00 -5.99 20.27
CA GLN A 118 -0.56 -7.28 19.89
C GLN A 118 -2.01 -7.45 20.38
N GLN A 119 -2.68 -8.48 19.85
CA GLN A 119 -4.03 -8.83 20.30
C GLN A 119 -4.02 -9.44 21.71
N MET A 120 -5.15 -9.28 22.40
CA MET A 120 -5.37 -9.82 23.74
C MET A 120 -5.58 -11.35 23.75
N ASN A 121 -6.36 -11.88 22.80
CA ASN A 121 -6.70 -13.28 22.75
C ASN A 121 -5.86 -14.01 21.71
N SER A 122 -5.26 -15.12 22.06
CA SER A 122 -4.47 -15.95 21.14
C SER A 122 -5.28 -16.52 19.96
N SER A 123 -6.59 -16.72 20.13
CA SER A 123 -7.54 -17.09 19.07
C SER A 123 -7.98 -15.94 18.17
N GLY A 124 -7.45 -14.73 18.41
CA GLY A 124 -7.75 -13.52 17.66
C GLY A 124 -8.76 -12.60 18.35
N ASN A 125 -8.83 -11.39 17.83
CA ASN A 125 -9.75 -10.34 18.25
C ASN A 125 -10.44 -9.71 17.03
N ASN A 126 -11.57 -9.03 17.24
CA ASN A 126 -12.33 -8.39 16.19
C ASN A 126 -12.39 -6.87 16.37
N ASN A 127 -12.48 -6.13 15.25
CA ASN A 127 -12.70 -4.68 15.24
C ASN A 127 -11.63 -3.92 16.04
N ILE A 128 -10.37 -4.10 15.61
CA ILE A 128 -9.21 -3.40 16.17
C ILE A 128 -8.90 -2.18 15.30
N VAL A 129 -8.73 -1.02 15.94
CA VAL A 129 -8.29 0.21 15.29
C VAL A 129 -7.07 0.77 16.00
N VAL A 130 -6.00 1.09 15.28
CA VAL A 130 -4.82 1.81 15.79
C VAL A 130 -4.56 3.01 14.90
N ARG A 131 -4.46 4.22 15.48
CA ARG A 131 -4.35 5.43 14.68
C ARG A 131 -3.76 6.65 15.38
N GLY A 132 -3.17 7.55 14.60
CA GLY A 132 -3.04 8.99 14.92
C GLY A 132 -1.81 9.36 15.75
N PHE A 133 -0.86 8.46 16.00
CA PHE A 133 0.34 8.76 16.79
C PHE A 133 1.62 8.17 16.20
N GLU A 134 2.75 8.59 16.75
CA GLU A 134 4.08 8.11 16.39
C GLU A 134 4.44 6.84 17.17
N VAL A 135 5.09 5.89 16.49
CA VAL A 135 5.74 4.75 17.13
C VAL A 135 7.21 4.71 16.74
N ASN A 136 8.07 4.91 17.72
CA ASN A 136 9.51 4.80 17.59
C ASN A 136 9.98 3.44 18.13
N GLY A 137 10.37 2.54 17.23
CA GLY A 137 10.90 1.21 17.59
C GLY A 137 12.28 1.25 18.22
N ASN A 138 12.90 2.44 18.30
CA ASN A 138 14.15 2.71 19.00
C ASN A 138 15.30 1.75 18.65
N TYR A 139 15.52 1.55 17.33
CA TYR A 139 16.62 0.72 16.83
C TYR A 139 17.97 1.10 17.43
N ALA A 140 18.28 2.40 17.52
CA ALA A 140 19.54 2.88 18.04
C ALA A 140 19.77 2.50 19.51
N GLY A 141 18.71 2.55 20.33
CA GLY A 141 18.74 2.15 21.74
C GLY A 141 18.75 0.63 21.96
N ASN A 142 18.55 -0.16 20.89
CA ASN A 142 18.46 -1.62 20.93
C ASN A 142 19.36 -2.27 19.86
N SER A 143 20.48 -1.63 19.51
CA SER A 143 21.36 -2.02 18.39
C SER A 143 22.04 -3.39 18.53
N ALA A 144 22.05 -3.98 19.73
CA ALA A 144 22.52 -5.35 19.95
C ALA A 144 21.62 -6.41 19.24
N ILE A 145 20.43 -6.02 18.80
CA ILE A 145 19.49 -6.90 18.10
C ILE A 145 19.70 -6.71 16.60
N SER A 146 20.03 -7.80 15.89
CA SER A 146 20.22 -7.73 14.45
C SER A 146 18.89 -7.49 13.73
N LEU A 147 18.94 -6.59 12.74
CA LEU A 147 17.86 -6.41 11.78
C LEU A 147 17.68 -7.69 10.99
N GLY A 148 16.48 -7.91 10.60
CA GLY A 148 16.21 -8.86 9.57
C GLY A 148 15.51 -10.11 10.09
N ARG A 149 15.89 -11.13 10.72
CA ARG A 149 15.16 -12.39 10.96
C ARG A 149 14.52 -12.47 12.34
N GLY A 150 13.19 -12.55 12.38
CA GLY A 150 12.46 -12.88 13.61
C GLY A 150 12.40 -11.73 14.61
N TYR A 151 12.17 -10.56 14.14
CA TYR A 151 12.21 -9.31 14.86
C TYR A 151 10.95 -8.94 15.53
N TYR A 152 11.06 -8.03 16.42
CA TYR A 152 9.89 -7.42 16.98
C TYR A 152 9.28 -6.45 15.97
N ASN A 153 8.06 -6.77 15.68
CA ASN A 153 7.20 -5.98 14.85
C ASN A 153 6.64 -4.81 15.68
N ILE A 154 6.34 -3.71 15.04
CA ILE A 154 5.56 -2.65 15.71
C ILE A 154 4.20 -3.23 16.08
N MET A 155 3.51 -3.84 15.12
CA MET A 155 2.24 -4.53 15.38
C MET A 155 2.27 -5.95 14.82
N TYR A 156 1.74 -6.90 15.57
CA TYR A 156 1.54 -8.26 15.10
C TYR A 156 0.20 -8.81 15.57
N PHE A 157 -0.66 -9.17 14.63
CA PHE A 157 -1.99 -9.74 14.88
C PHE A 157 -2.11 -11.11 14.20
N THR A 158 -2.73 -12.05 14.91
CA THR A 158 -3.02 -13.40 14.40
C THR A 158 -4.50 -13.72 14.58
N TYR A 159 -5.12 -14.36 13.58
CA TYR A 159 -6.52 -14.77 13.58
C TYR A 159 -7.53 -13.66 13.85
N CYS A 160 -7.12 -12.41 13.69
CA CYS A 160 -7.97 -11.24 13.93
C CYS A 160 -8.84 -10.91 12.71
N ASN A 161 -9.98 -10.28 12.96
CA ASN A 161 -10.89 -9.83 11.92
C ASN A 161 -11.19 -8.34 12.07
N ASN A 162 -11.25 -7.63 10.94
CA ASN A 162 -11.48 -6.19 10.85
C ASN A 162 -10.43 -5.37 11.61
N ILE A 163 -9.20 -5.40 11.08
CA ILE A 163 -8.06 -4.61 11.58
C ILE A 163 -7.95 -3.35 10.73
N THR A 164 -7.86 -2.20 11.36
CA THR A 164 -7.65 -0.91 10.69
C THR A 164 -6.49 -0.16 11.34
N VAL A 165 -5.45 0.16 10.55
CA VAL A 165 -4.27 0.92 11.00
C VAL A 165 -4.08 2.10 10.06
N TYR A 166 -4.14 3.32 10.58
CA TYR A 166 -4.04 4.52 9.75
C TYR A 166 -3.56 5.78 10.49
N ASN A 167 -3.06 6.73 9.71
CA ASN A 167 -2.51 7.99 10.22
C ASN A 167 -1.41 7.77 11.26
N MET A 168 -0.61 6.71 11.09
CA MET A 168 0.50 6.40 11.97
C MET A 168 1.80 6.93 11.37
N TYR A 169 2.72 7.36 12.23
CA TYR A 169 4.13 7.50 11.88
C TYR A 169 4.92 6.39 12.60
N MET A 170 5.44 5.42 11.85
CA MET A 170 6.18 4.28 12.40
C MET A 170 7.61 4.32 11.87
N HIS A 171 8.58 4.34 12.78
CA HIS A 171 9.97 4.46 12.35
C HIS A 171 10.97 3.78 13.30
N ASP A 172 12.17 3.63 12.79
CA ASP A 172 13.32 3.05 13.50
C ASP A 172 13.02 1.75 14.24
N GLY A 173 12.11 0.95 13.68
CA GLY A 173 11.77 -0.38 14.16
C GLY A 173 12.77 -1.43 13.69
N LEU A 174 12.73 -2.60 14.34
CA LEU A 174 13.61 -3.73 14.04
C LEU A 174 12.92 -4.81 13.19
N GLY A 175 11.62 -4.74 13.03
CA GLY A 175 10.81 -5.68 12.26
C GLY A 175 9.78 -4.98 11.38
N ASP A 176 8.61 -5.59 11.25
CA ASP A 176 7.52 -5.10 10.41
C ASP A 176 6.76 -3.94 11.08
N GLY A 177 6.19 -3.07 10.28
CA GLY A 177 5.24 -2.08 10.77
C GLY A 177 3.93 -2.74 11.22
N LEU A 178 3.30 -3.50 10.32
CA LEU A 178 2.16 -4.36 10.64
C LEU A 178 2.40 -5.75 10.07
N ARG A 179 2.42 -6.76 10.93
CA ARG A 179 2.32 -8.16 10.52
C ARG A 179 0.93 -8.69 10.87
N ALA A 180 0.25 -9.27 9.87
CA ALA A 180 -1.07 -9.87 10.04
C ALA A 180 -1.05 -11.29 9.51
N ASN A 181 -1.29 -12.30 10.36
CA ASN A 181 -1.25 -13.70 9.99
C ASN A 181 -2.62 -14.35 10.20
N SER A 182 -3.15 -14.97 9.16
CA SER A 182 -4.47 -15.64 9.17
C SER A 182 -5.61 -14.69 9.59
N CYS A 183 -5.50 -13.42 9.18
CA CYS A 183 -6.45 -12.37 9.50
C CYS A 183 -7.42 -12.11 8.33
N LYS A 184 -8.54 -11.43 8.63
CA LYS A 184 -9.54 -11.02 7.63
C LYS A 184 -9.80 -9.52 7.71
N SER A 185 -10.10 -8.91 6.55
CA SER A 185 -10.50 -7.49 6.47
C SER A 185 -9.47 -6.54 7.08
N ILE A 186 -8.29 -6.48 6.46
CA ILE A 186 -7.18 -5.63 6.89
C ILE A 186 -7.21 -4.34 6.07
N LYS A 187 -7.22 -3.20 6.73
CA LYS A 187 -7.09 -1.86 6.15
C LYS A 187 -5.85 -1.18 6.72
N PHE A 188 -4.93 -0.81 5.84
CA PHE A 188 -3.67 -0.17 6.19
C PHE A 188 -3.46 1.06 5.31
N TYR A 189 -3.67 2.27 5.84
CA TYR A 189 -3.69 3.43 4.98
C TYR A 189 -3.24 4.74 5.64
N ASN A 190 -2.79 5.64 4.80
CA ASN A 190 -2.33 6.98 5.21
C ASN A 190 -1.27 6.94 6.31
N ASN A 191 -0.42 5.90 6.29
CA ASN A 191 0.68 5.76 7.22
C ASN A 191 1.97 6.27 6.59
N THR A 192 2.82 6.87 7.41
CA THR A 192 4.22 7.15 7.06
C THR A 192 5.09 6.13 7.78
N ILE A 193 5.88 5.39 7.01
CA ILE A 193 6.80 4.38 7.52
C ILE A 193 8.21 4.75 7.09
N TYR A 194 9.12 4.80 8.05
CA TYR A 194 10.47 5.21 7.78
C TYR A 194 11.49 4.31 8.49
N LYS A 195 12.37 3.68 7.71
CA LYS A 195 13.48 2.87 8.23
C LYS A 195 13.06 1.74 9.18
N LEU A 196 12.02 0.98 8.83
CA LEU A 196 11.75 -0.27 9.52
C LEU A 196 12.74 -1.37 9.12
N GLY A 197 13.01 -2.27 10.03
CA GLY A 197 13.99 -3.34 9.86
C GLY A 197 13.54 -4.49 8.97
N HIS A 198 12.28 -4.56 8.60
CA HIS A 198 11.77 -5.59 7.70
C HIS A 198 10.68 -5.01 6.78
N ASP A 199 9.45 -5.49 6.80
CA ASP A 199 8.38 -5.02 5.89
C ASP A 199 7.57 -3.86 6.50
N GLY A 200 7.00 -3.01 5.65
CA GLY A 200 6.04 -2.01 6.11
C GLY A 200 4.71 -2.65 6.51
N LEU A 201 4.14 -3.45 5.61
CA LEU A 201 3.01 -4.36 5.86
C LEU A 201 3.39 -5.77 5.42
N PHE A 202 3.21 -6.76 6.28
CA PHE A 202 3.32 -8.18 5.93
C PHE A 202 2.02 -8.93 6.24
N ALA A 203 1.22 -9.22 5.22
CA ALA A 203 0.00 -10.03 5.34
C ALA A 203 0.27 -11.48 4.94
N ILE A 204 -0.01 -12.41 5.84
CA ILE A 204 0.26 -13.84 5.68
C ILE A 204 -1.06 -14.60 5.78
N ARG A 205 -1.39 -15.47 4.81
CA ARG A 205 -2.61 -16.31 4.81
C ARG A 205 -3.88 -15.54 5.18
N SER A 206 -3.93 -14.28 4.72
CA SER A 206 -4.98 -13.33 5.10
C SER A 206 -5.95 -13.07 3.94
N GLN A 207 -7.08 -12.48 4.22
CA GLN A 207 -8.12 -12.22 3.23
C GLN A 207 -8.60 -10.77 3.30
N ASN A 208 -8.98 -10.19 2.15
CA ASN A 208 -9.50 -8.84 2.04
C ASN A 208 -8.51 -7.81 2.60
N VAL A 209 -7.30 -7.78 2.03
CA VAL A 209 -6.21 -6.90 2.43
C VAL A 209 -6.23 -5.66 1.54
N THR A 210 -6.36 -4.49 2.12
CA THR A 210 -6.27 -3.22 1.38
C THR A 210 -5.23 -2.31 2.02
N ALA A 211 -4.23 -1.87 1.21
CA ALA A 211 -3.24 -0.90 1.63
C ALA A 211 -3.20 0.27 0.63
N TRP A 212 -3.41 1.50 1.12
CA TRP A 212 -3.45 2.66 0.24
C TRP A 212 -2.96 3.95 0.91
N SER A 213 -2.51 4.88 0.08
CA SER A 213 -2.04 6.21 0.50
C SER A 213 -0.95 6.16 1.59
N ASN A 214 -0.14 5.09 1.60
CA ASN A 214 0.99 4.99 2.51
C ASN A 214 2.25 5.53 1.85
N LYS A 215 3.13 6.14 2.67
CA LYS A 215 4.50 6.49 2.28
C LYS A 215 5.46 5.57 3.05
N ILE A 216 6.19 4.71 2.33
CA ILE A 216 6.92 3.60 2.95
C ILE A 216 8.37 3.56 2.48
N THR A 217 9.29 3.58 3.43
CA THR A 217 10.71 3.31 3.24
C THR A 217 11.17 2.25 4.24
N CYS A 218 11.57 1.06 3.77
CA CYS A 218 12.07 -0.03 4.62
C CYS A 218 13.58 -0.16 4.55
N ARG A 219 14.19 -0.71 5.61
CA ARG A 219 15.64 -0.92 5.69
C ARG A 219 16.12 -2.15 4.95
N THR A 220 15.38 -3.24 5.05
CA THR A 220 15.95 -4.55 4.69
C THR A 220 15.11 -5.38 3.73
N ASN A 221 13.81 -5.14 3.63
CA ASN A 221 12.92 -5.94 2.81
C ASN A 221 11.84 -5.09 2.13
N SER A 222 10.66 -5.64 1.91
CA SER A 222 9.62 -5.03 1.08
C SER A 222 8.86 -3.92 1.81
N ALA A 223 8.39 -2.94 1.06
CA ALA A 223 7.43 -1.98 1.63
C ALA A 223 6.08 -2.65 1.92
N LEU A 224 5.56 -3.43 0.98
CA LEU A 224 4.33 -4.21 1.13
C LEU A 224 4.60 -5.66 0.74
N ARG A 225 4.36 -6.59 1.64
CA ARG A 225 4.51 -8.02 1.40
C ARG A 225 3.23 -8.79 1.66
N ILE A 226 2.83 -9.57 0.68
CA ILE A 226 1.62 -10.38 0.70
C ILE A 226 2.01 -11.84 0.47
N TRP A 227 1.72 -12.72 1.41
CA TRP A 227 2.02 -14.15 1.33
C TRP A 227 0.75 -14.98 1.45
N ASN A 228 0.47 -15.84 0.46
CA ASN A 228 -0.67 -16.77 0.45
C ASN A 228 -2.01 -16.12 0.86
N SER A 229 -2.26 -14.90 0.38
CA SER A 229 -3.43 -14.12 0.74
C SER A 229 -4.30 -13.83 -0.48
N ASN A 230 -5.59 -13.61 -0.26
CA ASN A 230 -6.57 -13.42 -1.32
C ASN A 230 -7.30 -12.07 -1.21
N ASN A 231 -7.85 -11.60 -2.35
CA ASN A 231 -8.59 -10.36 -2.44
C ASN A 231 -7.77 -9.17 -1.92
N VAL A 232 -6.68 -8.89 -2.60
CA VAL A 232 -5.70 -7.88 -2.19
C VAL A 232 -5.80 -6.66 -3.09
N VAL A 233 -5.81 -5.48 -2.49
CA VAL A 233 -5.76 -4.19 -3.19
C VAL A 233 -4.63 -3.35 -2.62
N LEU A 234 -3.62 -3.05 -3.44
CA LEU A 234 -2.48 -2.19 -3.08
C LEU A 234 -2.48 -0.99 -4.03
N ARG A 235 -2.83 0.19 -3.53
CA ARG A 235 -3.02 1.35 -4.40
C ARG A 235 -2.58 2.67 -3.80
N ASP A 236 -2.26 3.62 -4.65
CA ASP A 236 -1.97 5.01 -4.26
C ASP A 236 -0.84 5.13 -3.23
N ASN A 237 0.06 4.14 -3.14
CA ASN A 237 1.19 4.17 -2.22
C ASN A 237 2.41 4.80 -2.90
N VAL A 238 3.24 5.50 -2.10
CA VAL A 238 4.56 5.95 -2.49
C VAL A 238 5.58 5.07 -1.78
N ILE A 239 6.36 4.35 -2.56
CA ILE A 239 7.25 3.30 -2.07
C ILE A 239 8.68 3.60 -2.49
N ASP A 240 9.55 3.61 -1.49
CA ASP A 240 10.99 3.69 -1.61
C ASP A 240 11.59 2.56 -0.76
N SER A 241 12.25 1.58 -1.37
CA SER A 241 12.82 0.42 -0.65
C SER A 241 14.23 0.15 -1.16
N PHE A 242 15.16 1.04 -0.84
CA PHE A 242 16.52 1.04 -1.38
C PHE A 242 17.50 0.17 -0.59
N TYR A 243 17.17 -0.27 0.59
CA TYR A 243 17.99 -1.21 1.34
C TYR A 243 17.78 -2.65 0.88
N HIS A 244 18.79 -3.44 1.07
CA HIS A 244 18.80 -4.82 0.64
C HIS A 244 19.12 -5.75 1.79
N TRP A 245 18.36 -6.81 1.90
CA TRP A 245 18.69 -7.97 2.68
C TRP A 245 17.97 -9.15 2.05
N SER A 246 18.37 -10.37 2.19
CA SER A 246 17.88 -11.61 1.60
C SER A 246 17.01 -11.55 0.34
N ALA A 247 15.88 -10.86 0.34
CA ALA A 247 14.95 -10.75 -0.80
C ALA A 247 15.32 -9.61 -1.78
N GLY A 248 16.44 -8.93 -1.59
CA GLY A 248 16.91 -7.88 -2.50
C GLY A 248 16.11 -6.57 -2.44
N GLY A 249 15.32 -6.32 -1.38
CA GLY A 249 14.61 -5.07 -1.16
C GLY A 249 13.57 -4.71 -2.23
N PRO A 250 12.59 -5.58 -2.54
CA PRO A 250 11.52 -5.24 -3.47
C PRO A 250 10.62 -4.14 -2.90
N GLY A 251 9.97 -3.37 -3.79
CA GLY A 251 8.95 -2.41 -3.36
C GLY A 251 7.70 -3.15 -2.88
N ILE A 252 7.11 -3.97 -3.74
CA ILE A 252 5.97 -4.85 -3.42
C ILE A 252 6.37 -6.29 -3.68
N GLN A 253 6.10 -7.19 -2.75
CA GLN A 253 6.32 -8.61 -2.90
C GLN A 253 5.02 -9.39 -2.75
N ILE A 254 4.65 -10.13 -3.78
CA ILE A 254 3.51 -11.03 -3.82
C ILE A 254 4.04 -12.43 -3.87
N GLU A 255 3.80 -13.22 -2.84
CA GLU A 255 4.50 -14.48 -2.61
C GLU A 255 3.52 -15.63 -2.41
N LYS A 256 3.56 -16.58 -3.33
CA LYS A 256 2.91 -17.88 -3.17
C LYS A 256 3.95 -18.86 -2.60
N GLY A 257 3.79 -19.19 -1.35
CA GLY A 257 4.69 -20.12 -0.66
C GLY A 257 4.08 -21.51 -0.52
N GLY A 258 4.93 -22.50 -0.51
CA GLY A 258 4.74 -23.90 -0.12
C GLY A 258 3.42 -24.61 -0.42
N THR A 259 3.49 -25.94 -0.48
CA THR A 259 2.34 -26.83 -0.67
C THR A 259 1.35 -26.75 0.49
N GLY A 260 0.06 -26.80 0.18
CA GLY A 260 -0.99 -26.86 1.20
C GLY A 260 -1.19 -25.58 2.01
N THR A 261 -0.57 -24.47 1.60
CA THR A 261 -0.61 -23.21 2.36
C THR A 261 -1.72 -22.25 1.94
N GLY A 262 -2.70 -22.73 1.17
CA GLY A 262 -3.84 -21.94 0.71
C GLY A 262 -3.66 -21.35 -0.68
N THR A 263 -4.73 -20.78 -1.19
CA THR A 263 -4.79 -20.14 -2.51
C THR A 263 -4.26 -18.71 -2.45
N MET A 264 -3.81 -18.19 -3.60
CA MET A 264 -3.53 -16.78 -3.79
C MET A 264 -4.23 -16.32 -5.06
N ASN A 265 -5.19 -15.44 -4.91
CA ASN A 265 -6.07 -15.06 -6.00
C ASN A 265 -6.60 -13.62 -5.84
N ASN A 266 -6.89 -12.96 -6.96
CA ASN A 266 -7.48 -11.64 -7.02
C ASN A 266 -6.61 -10.57 -6.34
N ILE A 267 -5.51 -10.22 -7.00
CA ILE A 267 -4.52 -9.25 -6.53
C ILE A 267 -4.54 -8.05 -7.48
N ASN A 268 -4.89 -6.88 -6.97
CA ASN A 268 -4.92 -5.63 -7.72
C ASN A 268 -3.88 -4.65 -7.19
N ILE A 269 -2.96 -4.20 -8.05
CA ILE A 269 -1.86 -3.28 -7.69
C ILE A 269 -1.91 -2.10 -8.66
N TYR A 270 -2.33 -0.93 -8.18
CA TYR A 270 -2.52 0.20 -9.08
C TYR A 270 -2.27 1.58 -8.46
N ASN A 271 -2.03 2.56 -9.30
CA ASN A 271 -1.75 3.96 -8.93
C ASN A 271 -0.58 4.14 -7.95
N ASN A 272 0.27 3.13 -7.76
CA ASN A 272 1.42 3.28 -6.88
C ASN A 272 2.55 4.02 -7.62
N THR A 273 3.35 4.76 -6.85
CA THR A 273 4.64 5.29 -7.29
C THR A 273 5.73 4.50 -6.56
N ILE A 274 6.51 3.73 -7.31
CA ILE A 274 7.53 2.82 -6.77
C ILE A 274 8.88 3.25 -7.33
N HIS A 275 9.80 3.61 -6.46
CA HIS A 275 11.09 4.12 -6.90
C HIS A 275 12.23 3.71 -5.95
N ASN A 276 13.47 3.83 -6.46
CA ASN A 276 14.70 3.57 -5.71
C ASN A 276 14.70 2.21 -4.99
N THR A 277 14.05 1.18 -5.56
CA THR A 277 14.10 -0.15 -4.95
C THR A 277 15.43 -0.82 -5.25
N TYR A 278 15.99 -1.52 -4.27
CA TYR A 278 17.19 -2.33 -4.47
C TYR A 278 16.86 -3.60 -5.28
N GLY A 279 15.80 -4.32 -4.90
CA GLY A 279 15.20 -5.41 -5.66
C GLY A 279 14.21 -4.92 -6.72
N PRO A 280 13.32 -5.79 -7.20
CA PRO A 280 12.27 -5.40 -8.14
C PRO A 280 11.35 -4.31 -7.57
N GLY A 281 10.79 -3.49 -8.43
CA GLY A 281 9.67 -2.63 -8.04
C GLY A 281 8.48 -3.46 -7.53
N ILE A 282 8.08 -4.48 -8.31
CA ILE A 282 7.13 -5.52 -7.90
C ILE A 282 7.74 -6.89 -8.18
N TRP A 283 7.68 -7.77 -7.20
CA TRP A 283 8.11 -9.16 -7.32
C TRP A 283 6.95 -10.10 -7.08
N LEU A 284 6.51 -10.80 -8.12
CA LEU A 284 5.59 -11.92 -8.03
C LEU A 284 6.44 -13.18 -7.95
N VAL A 285 6.42 -13.90 -6.84
CA VAL A 285 7.26 -15.07 -6.65
C VAL A 285 6.48 -16.29 -6.19
N ASN A 286 6.66 -17.39 -6.90
CA ASN A 286 6.08 -18.68 -6.56
C ASN A 286 7.18 -19.62 -6.05
N TYR A 287 7.04 -20.05 -4.81
CA TYR A 287 7.90 -21.06 -4.18
C TYR A 287 7.24 -22.43 -4.10
N ASP A 288 6.02 -22.59 -4.64
CA ASP A 288 5.36 -23.89 -4.64
C ASP A 288 5.94 -24.77 -5.73
N THR A 289 6.74 -25.74 -5.32
CA THR A 289 7.47 -26.65 -6.21
C THR A 289 6.75 -27.98 -6.45
N THR A 290 5.69 -28.24 -5.68
CA THR A 290 5.09 -29.58 -5.60
C THR A 290 3.70 -29.65 -6.21
N SER A 291 3.08 -28.52 -6.53
CA SER A 291 1.74 -28.51 -7.10
C SER A 291 1.72 -28.97 -8.55
N ALA A 292 1.57 -30.27 -8.72
CA ALA A 292 1.21 -30.86 -10.03
C ALA A 292 -0.16 -30.37 -10.54
N THR A 293 -0.93 -29.67 -9.71
CA THR A 293 -2.34 -29.35 -9.94
C THR A 293 -2.64 -27.87 -10.08
N GLY A 294 -1.62 -27.01 -10.11
CA GLY A 294 -1.82 -25.61 -10.48
C GLY A 294 -2.36 -24.70 -9.37
N ASP A 295 -2.03 -24.95 -8.10
CA ASP A 295 -2.33 -24.03 -7.01
C ASP A 295 -1.34 -22.84 -6.97
N LEU A 296 -1.15 -22.25 -8.14
CA LEU A 296 -0.31 -21.08 -8.34
C LEU A 296 -1.05 -19.81 -7.92
N GLY A 297 -0.32 -18.75 -7.66
CA GLY A 297 -0.89 -17.41 -7.58
C GLY A 297 -1.52 -17.04 -8.93
N LYS A 298 -2.72 -16.45 -8.90
CA LYS A 298 -3.47 -16.12 -10.13
C LYS A 298 -4.30 -14.86 -10.02
N ASN A 299 -4.77 -14.40 -11.19
CA ASN A 299 -5.58 -13.16 -11.33
C ASN A 299 -4.88 -11.96 -10.69
N VAL A 300 -3.69 -11.65 -11.18
CA VAL A 300 -2.91 -10.49 -10.75
C VAL A 300 -3.04 -9.39 -11.80
N HIS A 301 -3.53 -8.23 -11.39
CA HIS A 301 -3.68 -7.06 -12.25
C HIS A 301 -2.81 -5.91 -11.72
N ILE A 302 -1.84 -5.48 -12.54
CA ILE A 302 -0.87 -4.42 -12.22
C ILE A 302 -1.07 -3.30 -13.24
N TYR A 303 -1.60 -2.15 -12.80
CA TYR A 303 -1.97 -1.10 -13.74
C TYR A 303 -1.86 0.32 -13.17
N HIS A 304 -1.69 1.30 -14.03
CA HIS A 304 -1.59 2.73 -13.69
C HIS A 304 -0.46 3.06 -12.68
N ASN A 305 0.52 2.17 -12.50
CA ASN A 305 1.66 2.45 -11.62
C ASN A 305 2.76 3.21 -12.37
N VAL A 306 3.59 3.91 -11.60
CA VAL A 306 4.84 4.51 -12.07
C VAL A 306 6.00 3.84 -11.37
N PHE A 307 6.98 3.44 -12.16
CA PHE A 307 8.24 2.89 -11.69
C PHE A 307 9.38 3.77 -12.20
N TYR A 308 10.30 4.16 -11.32
CA TYR A 308 11.54 4.79 -11.74
C TYR A 308 12.70 4.42 -10.83
N SER A 309 13.89 4.26 -11.41
CA SER A 309 15.12 3.87 -10.68
C SER A 309 14.95 2.63 -9.81
N THR A 310 14.16 1.65 -10.23
CA THR A 310 14.00 0.37 -9.52
C THR A 310 15.01 -0.67 -9.99
N GLY A 311 15.31 -1.69 -9.17
CA GLY A 311 16.19 -2.80 -9.52
C GLY A 311 17.68 -2.46 -9.44
N THR A 312 18.09 -1.64 -8.47
CA THR A 312 19.47 -1.15 -8.37
C THR A 312 20.47 -2.17 -7.83
N ASN A 313 20.02 -3.35 -7.36
CA ASN A 313 20.90 -4.41 -6.88
C ASN A 313 21.82 -4.93 -8.00
N PRO A 314 23.14 -4.80 -7.87
CA PRO A 314 24.07 -5.22 -8.92
C PRO A 314 24.29 -6.74 -8.97
N SER A 315 23.93 -7.46 -7.93
CA SER A 315 24.35 -8.86 -7.73
C SER A 315 23.33 -9.91 -8.14
N ILE A 316 22.03 -9.56 -8.20
CA ILE A 316 20.96 -10.50 -8.54
C ILE A 316 20.39 -10.26 -9.93
N THR A 317 19.92 -11.34 -10.59
CA THR A 317 19.41 -11.30 -11.96
C THR A 317 17.89 -11.07 -12.05
N TRP A 318 17.21 -11.19 -10.92
CA TRP A 318 15.76 -11.01 -10.82
C TRP A 318 15.42 -9.64 -10.22
N VAL A 319 15.91 -8.60 -10.85
CA VAL A 319 15.65 -7.19 -10.50
C VAL A 319 15.01 -6.46 -11.66
N GLY A 320 14.50 -5.28 -11.41
CA GLY A 320 13.90 -4.44 -12.44
C GLY A 320 12.64 -3.72 -11.99
N GLY A 321 11.73 -3.50 -12.91
CA GLY A 321 10.42 -2.92 -12.63
C GLY A 321 9.49 -3.99 -12.05
N ILE A 322 9.05 -4.93 -12.87
CA ILE A 322 8.23 -6.08 -12.48
C ILE A 322 8.98 -7.37 -12.81
N VAL A 323 9.08 -8.27 -11.87
CA VAL A 323 9.57 -9.63 -12.07
C VAL A 323 8.45 -10.60 -11.71
N ALA A 324 7.99 -11.37 -12.70
CA ALA A 324 6.98 -12.41 -12.54
C ALA A 324 7.63 -13.78 -12.55
N ASN A 325 7.47 -14.55 -11.48
CA ASN A 325 7.95 -15.93 -11.37
C ASN A 325 6.76 -16.86 -11.16
N GLY A 326 6.22 -17.42 -12.23
CA GLY A 326 5.27 -18.53 -12.17
C GLY A 326 3.89 -18.18 -11.61
N PHE A 327 3.26 -17.12 -12.09
CA PHE A 327 1.88 -16.76 -11.78
C PHE A 327 0.98 -17.00 -13.01
N HIS A 328 -0.31 -17.30 -12.75
CA HIS A 328 -1.34 -17.39 -13.78
C HIS A 328 -2.09 -16.06 -13.95
N ASP A 329 -2.59 -15.84 -15.17
CA ASP A 329 -3.49 -14.74 -15.48
C ASP A 329 -2.99 -13.40 -14.94
N THR A 330 -1.70 -13.15 -15.14
CA THR A 330 -1.06 -11.88 -14.78
C THR A 330 -1.29 -10.89 -15.92
N LEU A 331 -1.91 -9.75 -15.62
CA LEU A 331 -2.09 -8.65 -16.55
C LEU A 331 -1.31 -7.43 -16.08
N VAL A 332 -0.36 -6.98 -16.90
CA VAL A 332 0.42 -5.76 -16.68
C VAL A 332 0.04 -4.75 -17.75
N GLU A 333 -0.73 -3.73 -17.38
CA GLU A 333 -1.20 -2.77 -18.38
C GLU A 333 -1.19 -1.32 -17.88
N ASN A 334 -1.05 -0.38 -18.82
CA ASN A 334 -1.14 1.05 -18.53
C ASN A 334 -0.20 1.52 -17.40
N ASN A 335 1.00 0.96 -17.30
CA ASN A 335 2.04 1.45 -16.39
C ASN A 335 3.07 2.29 -17.15
N VAL A 336 3.86 3.04 -16.40
CA VAL A 336 5.05 3.74 -16.88
C VAL A 336 6.29 3.22 -16.16
N PHE A 337 7.31 2.87 -16.94
CA PHE A 337 8.63 2.45 -16.47
C PHE A 337 9.68 3.40 -17.03
N ASP A 338 10.39 4.12 -16.18
CA ASP A 338 11.42 5.09 -16.58
C ASP A 338 12.73 4.87 -15.83
N GLY A 339 13.81 4.66 -16.56
CA GLY A 339 15.13 4.48 -15.98
C GLY A 339 15.30 3.22 -15.11
N ILE A 340 14.62 2.15 -15.46
CA ILE A 340 14.66 0.88 -14.72
C ILE A 340 15.98 0.16 -14.97
N TYR A 341 16.59 -0.36 -13.94
CA TYR A 341 17.80 -1.19 -14.08
C TYR A 341 17.45 -2.63 -14.44
N HIS A 342 18.24 -3.25 -15.28
CA HIS A 342 18.11 -4.61 -15.82
C HIS A 342 17.00 -4.74 -16.85
N ALA A 343 15.74 -4.76 -16.45
CA ALA A 343 14.59 -4.79 -17.35
C ALA A 343 13.35 -4.17 -16.68
N ALA A 344 12.50 -3.54 -17.49
CA ALA A 344 11.23 -3.03 -16.96
C ALA A 344 10.29 -4.18 -16.56
N ILE A 345 10.19 -5.21 -17.39
CA ILE A 345 9.35 -6.37 -17.12
C ILE A 345 10.15 -7.63 -17.46
N THR A 346 10.19 -8.57 -16.53
CA THR A 346 10.78 -9.90 -16.71
C THR A 346 9.75 -10.96 -16.34
N ASP A 347 9.55 -11.93 -17.24
CA ASP A 347 8.80 -13.15 -16.94
C ASP A 347 9.78 -14.33 -16.90
N MET A 348 9.68 -15.15 -15.85
CA MET A 348 10.62 -16.24 -15.62
C MET A 348 9.99 -17.39 -14.82
N ASP A 349 10.58 -18.57 -14.98
CA ASP A 349 10.17 -19.75 -14.22
C ASP A 349 10.34 -19.55 -12.70
N PRO A 350 9.54 -20.22 -11.86
CA PRO A 350 9.75 -20.25 -10.43
C PRO A 350 11.15 -20.75 -10.05
N PHE A 351 11.75 -20.18 -9.02
CA PHE A 351 13.13 -20.50 -8.62
C PHE A 351 13.39 -21.97 -8.27
N SER A 352 12.40 -22.67 -7.79
CA SER A 352 12.55 -24.05 -7.29
C SER A 352 11.83 -25.07 -8.16
N TYR A 353 11.49 -24.72 -9.39
CA TYR A 353 10.71 -25.56 -10.26
C TYR A 353 11.59 -26.57 -11.00
N THR A 354 11.45 -27.86 -10.69
CA THR A 354 12.22 -28.93 -11.32
C THR A 354 11.47 -29.70 -12.41
N THR A 355 10.17 -29.43 -12.61
CA THR A 355 9.36 -30.13 -13.60
C THR A 355 8.53 -29.17 -14.44
N SER A 356 9.03 -28.93 -15.60
CA SER A 356 8.52 -28.05 -16.65
C SER A 356 7.15 -28.39 -17.25
N SER A 357 6.48 -29.43 -16.80
CA SER A 357 5.48 -30.06 -17.67
C SER A 357 4.03 -29.86 -17.25
N LYS A 358 3.71 -29.19 -16.15
CA LYS A 358 2.34 -29.28 -15.61
C LYS A 358 1.62 -27.97 -15.27
N SER A 359 2.27 -26.85 -15.23
CA SER A 359 1.59 -25.57 -14.97
C SER A 359 1.75 -24.61 -16.12
N THR A 360 0.65 -24.06 -16.56
CA THR A 360 0.61 -23.04 -17.59
C THR A 360 0.61 -21.69 -16.90
N TYR A 361 1.73 -20.97 -16.91
CA TYR A 361 1.76 -19.55 -16.53
C TYR A 361 1.18 -18.72 -17.67
N SER A 362 0.61 -17.60 -17.37
CA SER A 362 0.18 -16.68 -18.40
C SER A 362 0.38 -15.24 -17.96
N THR A 363 1.14 -14.50 -18.73
CA THR A 363 1.37 -13.08 -18.50
C THR A 363 1.03 -12.30 -19.77
N THR A 364 0.22 -11.28 -19.63
CA THR A 364 -0.10 -10.32 -20.69
C THR A 364 0.45 -8.95 -20.33
N VAL A 365 1.23 -8.37 -21.24
CA VAL A 365 1.85 -7.03 -21.09
C VAL A 365 1.33 -6.14 -22.21
N ARG A 366 0.55 -5.12 -21.89
CA ARG A 366 -0.03 -4.23 -22.91
C ARG A 366 -0.18 -2.78 -22.41
N ASN A 367 -0.26 -1.86 -23.34
CA ASN A 367 -0.52 -0.44 -23.09
C ASN A 367 0.47 0.22 -22.11
N ASN A 368 1.65 -0.35 -21.88
CA ASN A 368 2.67 0.22 -21.00
C ASN A 368 3.61 1.14 -21.79
N ILE A 369 4.18 2.13 -21.10
CA ILE A 369 5.31 2.92 -21.61
C ILE A 369 6.56 2.49 -20.87
N ILE A 370 7.59 2.08 -21.63
CA ILE A 370 8.85 1.57 -21.12
C ILE A 370 10.00 2.36 -21.77
N VAL A 371 10.64 3.20 -20.96
CA VAL A 371 11.68 4.08 -21.47
C VAL A 371 12.95 4.04 -20.62
N ASN A 372 14.09 4.29 -21.28
CA ASN A 372 15.38 4.55 -20.62
C ASN A 372 15.86 3.42 -19.71
N THR A 373 15.54 2.16 -19.99
CA THR A 373 16.07 1.07 -19.18
C THR A 373 17.60 1.07 -19.19
N GLN A 374 18.19 0.74 -18.06
CA GLN A 374 19.62 0.85 -17.83
C GLN A 374 20.27 -0.51 -17.59
N LYS A 375 21.54 -0.63 -17.96
CA LYS A 375 22.35 -1.79 -17.60
C LYS A 375 22.65 -1.78 -16.11
N ARG A 376 22.74 -2.98 -15.51
CA ARG A 376 23.20 -3.07 -14.11
C ARG A 376 24.66 -2.63 -13.98
N LYS A 377 24.99 -2.00 -12.87
CA LYS A 377 26.34 -1.40 -12.67
C LYS A 377 27.48 -2.40 -12.72
N LEU A 378 27.30 -3.62 -12.22
CA LEU A 378 28.37 -4.64 -12.12
C LEU A 378 28.27 -5.76 -13.17
N SER A 379 27.19 -5.85 -13.95
CA SER A 379 27.03 -6.85 -15.00
C SER A 379 26.32 -6.24 -16.18
N SER A 380 27.07 -6.07 -17.28
CA SER A 380 26.53 -5.48 -18.50
C SER A 380 25.84 -6.50 -19.41
N SER A 381 26.17 -7.79 -19.31
CA SER A 381 25.61 -8.80 -20.18
C SER A 381 24.15 -9.10 -19.84
N GLY A 382 23.31 -9.10 -20.87
CA GLY A 382 21.90 -9.46 -20.73
C GLY A 382 21.05 -8.52 -19.91
N THR A 383 21.44 -7.25 -19.74
CA THR A 383 20.73 -6.24 -18.95
C THR A 383 20.47 -4.98 -19.76
N GLY A 384 19.49 -4.18 -19.39
CA GLY A 384 19.13 -2.94 -20.06
C GLY A 384 18.06 -3.12 -21.15
N TYR A 385 17.27 -4.15 -21.09
CA TYR A 385 16.16 -4.41 -22.00
C TYR A 385 14.84 -3.84 -21.48
N GLY A 386 13.94 -3.54 -22.39
CA GLY A 386 12.56 -3.20 -22.02
C GLY A 386 11.85 -4.39 -21.39
N ILE A 387 11.77 -5.50 -22.09
CA ILE A 387 11.09 -6.73 -21.67
C ILE A 387 12.00 -7.94 -21.90
N ILE A 388 12.05 -8.83 -20.91
CA ILE A 388 12.82 -10.06 -20.97
C ILE A 388 11.92 -11.27 -20.72
N ASN A 389 12.07 -12.29 -21.55
CA ASN A 389 11.49 -13.61 -21.34
C ASN A 389 12.61 -14.61 -20.96
N TYR A 390 12.55 -15.13 -19.73
CA TYR A 390 13.41 -16.20 -19.25
C TYR A 390 12.65 -17.51 -19.03
N LEU A 391 11.43 -17.61 -19.50
CA LEU A 391 10.65 -18.86 -19.42
C LEU A 391 11.28 -19.91 -20.33
N THR A 392 11.43 -21.11 -19.79
CA THR A 392 12.01 -22.26 -20.49
C THR A 392 10.98 -23.26 -20.97
N SER A 393 9.72 -23.08 -20.64
CA SER A 393 8.61 -24.00 -20.90
C SER A 393 7.42 -23.34 -21.60
N ASN A 394 6.39 -24.10 -21.90
CA ASN A 394 5.21 -23.69 -22.67
C ASN A 394 4.32 -22.68 -21.90
N HIS A 395 4.77 -21.44 -21.82
CA HIS A 395 4.02 -20.36 -21.21
C HIS A 395 3.43 -19.43 -22.24
N LYS A 396 2.30 -18.84 -21.86
CA LYS A 396 1.67 -17.81 -22.66
C LYS A 396 2.18 -16.45 -22.19
N PHE A 397 3.18 -15.92 -22.87
CA PHE A 397 3.67 -14.56 -22.67
C PHE A 397 3.23 -13.69 -23.86
N VAL A 398 2.23 -12.85 -23.65
CA VAL A 398 1.63 -11.98 -24.68
C VAL A 398 2.11 -10.56 -24.48
N ILE A 399 2.76 -9.99 -25.50
CA ILE A 399 3.24 -8.60 -25.49
C ILE A 399 2.58 -7.87 -26.65
N GLN A 400 1.87 -6.77 -26.37
CA GLN A 400 1.12 -6.07 -27.38
C GLN A 400 0.78 -4.61 -27.01
N TYR A 401 0.84 -3.73 -27.99
CA TYR A 401 0.43 -2.33 -27.89
C TYR A 401 1.12 -1.56 -26.76
N ASN A 402 2.42 -1.80 -26.53
CA ASN A 402 3.24 -1.00 -25.63
C ASN A 402 4.01 0.07 -26.41
N CYS A 403 4.52 1.07 -25.72
CA CYS A 403 5.47 2.03 -26.24
C CYS A 403 6.84 1.80 -25.58
N LEU A 404 7.86 1.46 -26.38
CA LEU A 404 9.21 1.23 -25.89
C LEU A 404 10.19 2.19 -26.58
N TYR A 405 10.97 2.93 -25.78
CA TYR A 405 11.86 3.93 -26.32
C TYR A 405 13.16 4.06 -25.51
N ASN A 406 14.29 4.20 -26.21
CA ASN A 406 15.59 4.50 -25.61
C ASN A 406 16.05 3.49 -24.54
N ASN A 407 15.74 2.21 -24.71
CA ASN A 407 16.17 1.14 -23.81
C ASN A 407 17.60 0.72 -24.17
N SER A 408 18.54 0.74 -23.22
CA SER A 408 19.99 0.76 -23.47
C SER A 408 20.55 -0.49 -24.16
N ALA A 409 19.92 -1.66 -24.02
CA ALA A 409 20.32 -2.91 -24.69
C ALA A 409 19.32 -3.34 -25.77
N GLY A 410 18.19 -2.65 -25.87
CA GLY A 410 17.13 -2.95 -26.82
C GLY A 410 15.77 -3.12 -26.13
N ASN A 411 14.74 -3.30 -26.93
CA ASN A 411 13.37 -3.40 -26.43
C ASN A 411 13.05 -4.78 -25.86
N TYR A 412 13.61 -5.83 -26.44
CA TYR A 412 13.27 -7.21 -26.08
C TYR A 412 14.50 -8.11 -25.97
N LYS A 413 14.39 -9.10 -25.09
CA LYS A 413 15.28 -10.25 -25.03
C LYS A 413 14.45 -11.53 -24.94
N ASN A 414 14.68 -12.47 -25.89
CA ASN A 414 13.96 -13.76 -26.00
C ASN A 414 12.43 -13.61 -26.14
N CYS A 415 11.96 -12.50 -26.66
CA CYS A 415 10.56 -12.23 -26.96
C CYS A 415 10.46 -11.13 -28.04
N SER A 416 9.26 -10.87 -28.51
CA SER A 416 8.99 -9.81 -29.49
C SER A 416 7.52 -9.41 -29.47
N SER A 417 7.21 -8.29 -30.10
CA SER A 417 5.84 -7.87 -30.39
C SER A 417 5.77 -7.26 -31.79
N THR A 418 4.66 -7.46 -32.46
CA THR A 418 4.37 -6.89 -33.80
C THR A 418 3.45 -5.67 -33.73
N THR A 419 2.94 -5.34 -32.54
CA THR A 419 1.95 -4.27 -32.33
C THR A 419 2.45 -3.14 -31.48
N ASP A 420 3.62 -3.28 -30.88
CA ASP A 420 4.24 -2.25 -30.05
C ASP A 420 4.84 -1.12 -30.91
N ILE A 421 4.89 0.09 -30.37
CA ILE A 421 5.47 1.26 -31.03
C ILE A 421 6.82 1.65 -30.41
N TYR A 422 7.75 2.15 -31.23
CA TYR A 422 9.14 2.42 -30.82
C TYR A 422 9.46 3.91 -31.01
N VAL A 423 8.78 4.74 -30.25
CA VAL A 423 8.81 6.20 -30.40
C VAL A 423 8.93 6.89 -29.06
N ASN A 424 9.43 8.14 -29.07
CA ASN A 424 9.41 8.98 -27.88
C ASN A 424 7.96 9.24 -27.46
N PRO A 425 7.54 8.89 -26.20
CA PRO A 425 6.17 9.07 -25.74
C PRO A 425 5.78 10.55 -25.53
N LEU A 426 6.70 11.49 -25.59
CA LEU A 426 6.47 12.91 -25.41
C LEU A 426 5.72 13.23 -24.09
N PHE A 427 6.33 12.89 -22.98
CA PHE A 427 5.80 13.24 -21.66
C PHE A 427 5.79 14.76 -21.44
N ALA A 428 4.89 15.23 -20.60
CA ALA A 428 4.76 16.64 -20.23
C ALA A 428 6.03 17.17 -19.54
N ASN A 429 6.54 16.43 -18.56
CA ASN A 429 7.78 16.74 -17.86
C ASN A 429 8.38 15.48 -17.24
N GLN A 430 9.10 14.68 -18.04
CA GLN A 430 9.71 13.44 -17.58
C GLN A 430 10.69 13.65 -16.41
N ALA A 431 11.51 14.71 -16.48
CA ALA A 431 12.49 15.00 -15.42
C ALA A 431 11.84 15.35 -14.07
N GLY A 432 10.61 15.87 -14.10
CA GLY A 432 9.79 16.14 -12.92
C GLY A 432 8.80 15.03 -12.60
N TYR A 433 8.92 13.86 -13.25
CA TYR A 433 8.04 12.69 -13.07
C TYR A 433 6.56 12.95 -13.43
N ASP A 434 6.30 13.94 -14.28
CA ASP A 434 4.98 14.16 -14.88
C ASP A 434 4.87 13.38 -16.20
N TYR A 435 4.26 12.21 -16.12
CA TYR A 435 4.09 11.26 -17.22
C TYR A 435 2.79 11.45 -18.01
N HIS A 436 2.11 12.59 -17.87
CA HIS A 436 1.03 12.93 -18.79
C HIS A 436 1.57 13.07 -20.22
N LEU A 437 0.81 12.59 -21.17
CA LEU A 437 1.16 12.70 -22.60
C LEU A 437 0.87 14.12 -23.09
N GLN A 438 1.82 14.74 -23.80
CA GLN A 438 1.56 16.04 -24.46
C GLN A 438 0.41 15.91 -25.48
N SER A 439 -0.43 16.93 -25.55
CA SER A 439 -1.54 16.98 -26.51
C SER A 439 -1.90 18.40 -26.93
N ILE A 440 -2.00 18.61 -28.25
CA ILE A 440 -2.50 19.86 -28.82
C ILE A 440 -4.04 20.02 -28.60
N TYR A 441 -4.73 18.94 -28.25
CA TYR A 441 -6.17 18.92 -28.01
C TYR A 441 -6.53 19.08 -26.52
N GLY A 442 -5.61 18.82 -25.64
CA GLY A 442 -5.75 19.02 -24.20
C GLY A 442 -5.09 17.95 -23.34
N ARG A 443 -4.28 18.39 -22.42
CA ARG A 443 -3.62 17.60 -21.37
C ARG A 443 -3.98 18.16 -20.01
N TRP A 444 -4.23 17.27 -19.07
CA TRP A 444 -4.40 17.65 -17.66
C TRP A 444 -3.04 17.96 -17.03
N ASN A 445 -2.90 19.10 -16.34
CA ASN A 445 -1.65 19.53 -15.70
C ASN A 445 -1.71 19.46 -14.16
N GLY A 446 -2.68 18.72 -13.61
CA GLY A 446 -2.91 18.64 -12.17
C GLY A 446 -3.94 19.64 -11.64
N LYS A 447 -4.30 20.68 -12.44
CA LYS A 447 -5.25 21.72 -12.04
C LYS A 447 -6.26 22.07 -13.13
N THR A 448 -5.82 22.10 -14.38
CA THR A 448 -6.64 22.51 -15.52
C THR A 448 -6.16 21.83 -16.80
N TRP A 449 -6.98 21.91 -17.84
CA TRP A 449 -6.63 21.44 -19.16
C TRP A 449 -5.78 22.48 -19.91
N VAL A 450 -4.60 22.07 -20.37
CA VAL A 450 -3.67 22.87 -21.16
C VAL A 450 -3.45 22.25 -22.53
N LYS A 451 -3.06 23.05 -23.52
CA LYS A 451 -2.68 22.59 -24.86
C LYS A 451 -1.18 22.66 -25.01
N ASP A 452 -0.58 21.59 -25.50
CA ASP A 452 0.83 21.52 -25.83
C ASP A 452 1.06 21.90 -27.31
N LYS A 453 2.32 21.97 -27.73
CA LYS A 453 2.68 22.27 -29.12
C LYS A 453 2.62 21.05 -30.04
N VAL A 454 2.66 19.85 -29.46
CA VAL A 454 2.68 18.55 -30.14
C VAL A 454 1.76 17.58 -29.42
N SER A 455 1.37 16.52 -30.11
CA SER A 455 0.66 15.40 -29.51
C SER A 455 1.54 14.18 -29.45
N SER A 456 1.47 13.46 -28.34
CA SER A 456 2.14 12.19 -28.15
C SER A 456 1.60 11.12 -29.11
N PRO A 457 2.47 10.31 -29.71
CA PRO A 457 2.05 9.16 -30.53
C PRO A 457 1.46 8.01 -29.69
N CYS A 458 1.51 8.08 -28.37
CA CYS A 458 0.90 7.12 -27.46
C CYS A 458 -0.61 7.39 -27.21
N ILE A 459 -1.12 8.53 -27.70
CA ILE A 459 -2.55 8.84 -27.63
C ILE A 459 -3.29 7.96 -28.64
N ASP A 460 -4.42 7.35 -28.25
CA ASP A 460 -5.26 6.46 -29.07
C ASP A 460 -4.50 5.29 -29.72
N ALA A 461 -3.38 4.87 -29.12
CA ALA A 461 -2.52 3.85 -29.70
C ALA A 461 -2.54 2.49 -28.95
N GLY A 462 -3.31 2.38 -27.86
CA GLY A 462 -3.37 1.18 -27.04
C GLY A 462 -4.17 0.02 -27.66
N TYR A 463 -4.33 -1.06 -26.94
CA TYR A 463 -5.00 -2.27 -27.39
C TYR A 463 -6.47 -1.96 -27.77
N PRO A 464 -6.91 -2.28 -29.00
CA PRO A 464 -8.20 -1.82 -29.50
C PRO A 464 -9.42 -2.27 -28.71
N SER A 465 -9.32 -3.43 -28.02
CA SER A 465 -10.41 -3.94 -27.18
C SER A 465 -10.31 -3.53 -25.71
N SER A 466 -9.32 -2.70 -25.33
CA SER A 466 -9.27 -2.12 -23.99
C SER A 466 -10.35 -1.07 -23.81
N ALA A 467 -10.92 -1.00 -22.60
CA ALA A 467 -11.87 0.05 -22.26
C ALA A 467 -11.18 1.44 -22.30
N TYR A 468 -11.89 2.42 -22.83
CA TYR A 468 -11.47 3.83 -22.92
C TYR A 468 -12.58 4.80 -22.48
N SER A 469 -13.69 4.27 -21.99
CA SER A 469 -14.90 5.06 -21.70
C SER A 469 -14.72 6.14 -20.63
N ASN A 470 -13.68 6.01 -19.79
CA ASN A 470 -13.33 7.01 -18.78
C ASN A 470 -12.45 8.14 -19.34
N GLU A 471 -11.92 8.01 -20.56
CA GLU A 471 -11.10 9.08 -21.14
C GLU A 471 -11.97 10.28 -21.55
N PRO A 472 -11.53 11.51 -21.29
CA PRO A 472 -12.29 12.70 -21.59
C PRO A 472 -12.37 12.94 -23.11
N LYS A 473 -13.55 13.28 -23.59
CA LYS A 473 -13.77 13.57 -25.03
C LYS A 473 -13.11 14.92 -25.41
N PRO A 474 -12.61 15.01 -26.67
CA PRO A 474 -12.47 13.96 -27.68
C PRO A 474 -11.37 12.96 -27.34
N ASN A 475 -11.58 11.66 -27.59
CA ASN A 475 -10.69 10.57 -27.19
C ASN A 475 -10.43 9.52 -28.28
N GLY A 476 -10.63 9.82 -29.52
CA GLY A 476 -10.29 8.96 -30.66
C GLY A 476 -10.91 7.56 -30.66
N ASN A 477 -11.80 7.25 -29.72
CA ASN A 477 -12.44 5.95 -29.50
C ASN A 477 -11.45 4.78 -29.29
N ARG A 478 -10.32 5.07 -28.68
CA ARG A 478 -9.30 4.08 -28.37
C ARG A 478 -8.47 4.53 -27.16
N ILE A 479 -8.05 3.57 -26.34
CA ILE A 479 -7.29 3.83 -25.11
C ILE A 479 -5.92 4.46 -25.41
N ASN A 480 -5.50 5.39 -24.58
CA ASN A 480 -4.13 5.89 -24.56
C ASN A 480 -3.18 4.87 -23.93
N ILE A 481 -1.96 4.76 -24.45
CA ILE A 481 -0.89 3.97 -23.81
C ILE A 481 -0.35 4.72 -22.60
N GLY A 482 0.00 4.01 -21.52
CA GLY A 482 0.63 4.54 -20.31
C GLY A 482 -0.35 4.82 -19.17
N ARG A 483 0.18 5.37 -18.07
CA ARG A 483 -0.48 5.47 -16.76
C ARG A 483 -1.89 6.04 -16.78
N TYR A 484 -2.16 6.97 -17.67
CA TYR A 484 -3.43 7.69 -17.66
C TYR A 484 -4.47 7.14 -18.65
N GLY A 485 -4.15 6.10 -19.43
CA GLY A 485 -5.12 5.43 -20.31
C GLY A 485 -6.33 4.94 -19.54
N ASN A 486 -7.52 5.14 -20.09
CA ASN A 486 -8.82 4.87 -19.47
C ASN A 486 -9.05 5.59 -18.11
N THR A 487 -8.50 6.77 -17.94
CA THR A 487 -8.76 7.63 -16.77
C THR A 487 -9.33 8.98 -17.17
N ILE A 488 -9.96 9.66 -16.23
CA ILE A 488 -10.46 11.04 -16.43
C ILE A 488 -9.34 12.06 -16.68
N TYR A 489 -8.08 11.68 -16.50
CA TYR A 489 -6.89 12.50 -16.71
C TYR A 489 -6.15 12.16 -18.02
N ALA A 490 -6.67 11.25 -18.82
CA ALA A 490 -6.10 10.90 -20.11
C ALA A 490 -6.03 12.12 -21.04
N SER A 491 -4.93 12.26 -21.77
CA SER A 491 -4.77 13.35 -22.74
C SER A 491 -5.74 13.16 -23.90
N LYS A 492 -6.37 14.27 -24.32
CA LYS A 492 -7.37 14.30 -25.38
C LYS A 492 -6.76 14.16 -26.75
N SER A 493 -7.51 13.64 -27.69
CA SER A 493 -7.13 13.50 -29.09
C SER A 493 -8.03 14.29 -30.02
N LYS A 494 -7.82 14.12 -31.31
CA LYS A 494 -8.71 14.64 -32.35
C LYS A 494 -10.08 13.92 -32.27
N SER A 495 -11.15 14.66 -32.44
CA SER A 495 -12.50 14.10 -32.59
C SER A 495 -12.63 13.30 -33.88
#